data_6001e3ba4967801895b6be6b94f01c40
#
_entry.id   6001e3ba4967801895b6be6b94f01c40
#
_cell.length_a   1.000
_cell.length_b   1.000
_cell.length_c   1.000
_cell.angle_alpha   90.00
_cell.angle_beta   90.00
_cell.angle_gamma   90.00
#
_symmetry.space_group_name_H-M   'P 1'
#
loop_
_entity.id
_entity.type
_entity.pdbx_description
1 polymer ?
#
loop_
_entity_poly.entity_id
_entity_poly.type
_entity_poly.pdbx_seq_one_letter_code
_entity_poly.pdbx_strand_id
1 'polypeptide(L)'
;MDILERDRILTGLQEQLASGDITIGEAVRRLRKDVTGLQQARFAQMCKLSLRALRQLEHDESNPTVQTLNSVFNPFGMQVGIVPRNSR
;
A
#
# COMPACT_ATOMS: atom_id res chain seq x y z
N MET A 1 3.95 -15.84 -9.25
CA MET A 1 2.57 -15.39 -8.99
C MET A 1 1.89 -15.12 -10.32
N ASP A 2 0.74 -15.70 -10.56
CA ASP A 2 0.02 -15.44 -11.80
C ASP A 2 -0.84 -14.16 -11.69
N ILE A 3 -1.38 -13.74 -12.85
CA ILE A 3 -2.15 -12.49 -12.93
C ILE A 3 -3.42 -12.56 -12.08
N LEU A 4 -4.10 -13.69 -12.05
CA LEU A 4 -5.34 -13.83 -11.30
C LEU A 4 -5.09 -13.76 -9.79
N GLU A 5 -4.02 -14.38 -9.32
CA GLU A 5 -3.64 -14.32 -7.92
C GLU A 5 -3.26 -12.90 -7.50
N ARG A 6 -2.49 -12.21 -8.34
CA ARG A 6 -2.12 -10.82 -8.11
C ARG A 6 -3.36 -9.93 -8.02
N ASP A 7 -4.28 -10.07 -8.96
CA ASP A 7 -5.52 -9.28 -8.97
C ASP A 7 -6.35 -9.54 -7.73
N ARG A 8 -6.41 -10.77 -7.26
CA ARG A 8 -7.15 -11.14 -6.06
C ARG A 8 -6.58 -10.45 -4.84
N ILE A 9 -5.26 -10.43 -4.69
CA ILE A 9 -4.59 -9.75 -3.59
C ILE A 9 -4.86 -8.25 -3.64
N LEU A 10 -4.70 -7.63 -4.81
CA LEU A 10 -4.91 -6.19 -4.95
C LEU A 10 -6.36 -5.79 -4.67
N THR A 11 -7.31 -6.54 -5.19
CA THR A 11 -8.73 -6.28 -4.95
C THR A 11 -9.07 -6.42 -3.47
N GLY A 12 -8.54 -7.46 -2.82
CA GLY A 12 -8.74 -7.66 -1.38
C GLY A 12 -8.20 -6.51 -0.55
N LEU A 13 -7.00 -6.02 -0.90
CA LEU A 13 -6.41 -4.88 -0.21
C LEU A 13 -7.25 -3.62 -0.38
N GLN A 14 -7.74 -3.34 -1.59
CA GLN A 14 -8.62 -2.20 -1.84
C GLN A 14 -9.88 -2.25 -0.99
N GLU A 15 -10.52 -3.41 -0.92
CA GLU A 15 -11.73 -3.58 -0.15
C GLU A 15 -11.48 -3.38 1.35
N GLN A 16 -10.40 -3.96 1.86
CA GLN A 16 -10.04 -3.84 3.27
C GLN A 16 -9.65 -2.42 3.66
N LEU A 17 -8.95 -1.72 2.77
CA LEU A 17 -8.63 -0.30 3.00
C LEU A 17 -9.90 0.55 3.00
N ALA A 18 -10.79 0.33 2.04
CA ALA A 18 -12.03 1.10 1.94
C ALA A 18 -12.93 0.89 3.15
N SER A 19 -12.98 -0.33 3.69
CA SER A 19 -13.79 -0.65 4.87
C SER A 19 -13.11 -0.24 6.18
N GLY A 20 -11.83 0.06 6.16
CA GLY A 20 -11.08 0.36 7.37
C GLY A 20 -10.61 -0.86 8.14
N ASP A 21 -10.68 -2.05 7.55
CA ASP A 21 -10.27 -3.28 8.23
C ASP A 21 -8.77 -3.39 8.42
N ILE A 22 -7.99 -2.74 7.54
CA ILE A 22 -6.53 -2.69 7.68
C ILE A 22 -6.06 -1.25 7.60
N THR A 23 -4.89 -1.00 8.16
CA THR A 23 -4.25 0.31 8.06
C THR A 23 -3.51 0.44 6.73
N ILE A 24 -3.18 1.69 6.38
CA ILE A 24 -2.37 1.96 5.20
C ILE A 24 -1.00 1.27 5.33
N GLY A 25 -0.39 1.31 6.52
CA GLY A 25 0.90 0.66 6.74
C GLY A 25 0.84 -0.84 6.51
N GLU A 26 -0.21 -1.49 6.96
CA GLU A 26 -0.40 -2.92 6.73
C GLU A 26 -0.58 -3.21 5.24
N ALA A 27 -1.35 -2.39 4.54
CA ALA A 27 -1.53 -2.57 3.10
C ALA A 27 -0.21 -2.44 2.34
N VAL A 28 0.61 -1.46 2.70
CA VAL A 28 1.93 -1.26 2.07
C VAL A 28 2.83 -2.47 2.32
N ARG A 29 2.85 -3.00 3.56
CA ARG A 29 3.63 -4.19 3.85
C ARG A 29 3.18 -5.40 3.01
N ARG A 30 1.88 -5.59 2.86
CA ARG A 30 1.35 -6.69 2.05
C ARG A 30 1.69 -6.54 0.58
N LEU A 31 1.60 -5.32 0.05
CA LEU A 31 2.04 -5.06 -1.33
C LEU A 31 3.50 -5.45 -1.51
N ARG A 32 4.34 -5.03 -0.56
CA ARG A 32 5.76 -5.35 -0.64
C ARG A 32 6.01 -6.85 -0.54
N LYS A 33 5.47 -7.50 0.48
CA LYS A 33 5.76 -8.90 0.78
C LYS A 33 5.04 -9.86 -0.15
N ASP A 34 3.74 -9.65 -0.36
CA ASP A 34 2.90 -10.64 -1.03
C ASP A 34 2.84 -10.45 -2.54
N VAL A 35 3.02 -9.22 -3.03
CA VAL A 35 2.98 -8.94 -4.46
C VAL A 35 4.37 -8.88 -5.06
N THR A 36 5.30 -8.11 -4.45
CA THR A 36 6.64 -7.95 -5.01
C THR A 36 7.67 -8.91 -4.44
N GLY A 37 7.52 -9.31 -3.20
CA GLY A 37 8.52 -10.12 -2.51
C GLY A 37 9.82 -9.36 -2.22
N LEU A 38 9.83 -8.05 -2.42
CA LEU A 38 11.05 -7.25 -2.25
C LEU A 38 11.30 -6.93 -0.78
N GLN A 39 12.57 -6.78 -0.43
CA GLN A 39 12.96 -6.22 0.86
C GLN A 39 12.72 -4.71 0.86
N GLN A 40 12.69 -4.13 2.04
CA GLN A 40 12.32 -2.71 2.20
C GLN A 40 13.18 -1.76 1.36
N ALA A 41 14.51 -1.96 1.33
CA ALA A 41 15.39 -1.06 0.60
C ALA A 41 15.07 -1.01 -0.90
N ARG A 42 14.81 -2.18 -1.50
CA ARG A 42 14.48 -2.26 -2.93
C ARG A 42 13.08 -1.71 -3.21
N PHE A 43 12.15 -2.00 -2.34
CA PHE A 43 10.78 -1.49 -2.48
C PHE A 43 10.77 0.03 -2.36
N ALA A 44 11.50 0.58 -1.40
CA ALA A 44 11.63 2.04 -1.25
C ALA A 44 12.19 2.68 -2.52
N GLN A 45 13.23 2.09 -3.10
CA GLN A 45 13.77 2.56 -4.38
C GLN A 45 12.72 2.57 -5.48
N MET A 46 11.96 1.48 -5.59
CA MET A 46 10.91 1.36 -6.60
C MET A 46 9.87 2.48 -6.44
N CYS A 47 9.52 2.80 -5.21
CA CYS A 47 8.52 3.83 -4.89
C CYS A 47 9.12 5.24 -4.81
N LYS A 48 10.42 5.39 -5.02
CA LYS A 48 11.13 6.68 -4.93
C LYS A 48 11.01 7.29 -3.53
N LEU A 49 11.09 6.45 -2.52
CA LEU A 49 11.08 6.85 -1.12
C LEU A 49 12.42 6.53 -0.47
N SER A 50 12.76 7.27 0.60
CA SER A 50 13.85 6.85 1.46
C SER A 50 13.44 5.60 2.23
N LEU A 51 14.42 4.81 2.64
CA LEU A 51 14.17 3.63 3.47
C LEU A 51 13.46 4.01 4.76
N ARG A 52 13.87 5.13 5.37
CA ARG A 52 13.26 5.63 6.60
C ARG A 52 11.78 5.97 6.38
N ALA A 53 11.47 6.66 5.29
CA ALA A 53 10.09 7.01 4.97
C ALA A 53 9.22 5.77 4.77
N LEU A 54 9.75 4.75 4.08
CA LEU A 54 9.02 3.50 3.91
C LEU A 54 8.79 2.80 5.24
N ARG A 55 9.79 2.73 6.10
CA ARG A 55 9.67 2.09 7.41
C ARG A 55 8.60 2.77 8.26
N GLN A 56 8.63 4.10 8.29
CA GLN A 56 7.61 4.87 9.03
C GLN A 56 6.22 4.62 8.46
N LEU A 57 6.09 4.56 7.15
CA LEU A 57 4.82 4.30 6.49
C LEU A 57 4.29 2.90 6.85
N GLU A 58 5.14 1.89 6.80
CA GLU A 58 4.75 0.51 7.11
C GLU A 58 4.33 0.32 8.56
N HIS A 59 4.80 1.17 9.45
CA HIS A 59 4.45 1.11 10.88
C HIS A 59 3.37 2.12 11.28
N ASP A 60 2.79 2.82 10.32
CA ASP A 60 1.77 3.85 10.58
C ASP A 60 2.29 4.95 11.52
N GLU A 61 3.57 5.28 11.44
CA GLU A 61 4.23 6.26 12.30
C GLU A 61 4.40 7.63 11.65
N SER A 62 3.84 7.83 10.47
CA SER A 62 3.98 9.08 9.75
C SER A 62 2.64 9.59 9.26
N ASN A 63 2.61 10.86 8.86
CA ASN A 63 1.46 11.45 8.18
C ASN A 63 1.86 11.67 6.71
N PRO A 64 1.81 10.63 5.90
CA PRO A 64 2.24 10.74 4.50
C PRO A 64 1.30 11.65 3.71
N THR A 65 1.88 12.34 2.74
CA THR A 65 1.08 13.13 1.80
C THR A 65 0.36 12.20 0.82
N VAL A 66 -0.67 12.72 0.16
CA VAL A 66 -1.33 11.99 -0.94
C VAL A 66 -0.32 11.62 -2.01
N GLN A 67 0.62 12.52 -2.32
CA GLN A 67 1.66 12.26 -3.31
C GLN A 67 2.53 11.07 -2.91
N THR A 68 2.94 11.00 -1.64
CA THR A 68 3.74 9.89 -1.13
C THR A 68 2.96 8.57 -1.23
N LEU A 69 1.69 8.58 -0.84
CA LEU A 69 0.85 7.39 -0.93
C LEU A 69 0.69 6.94 -2.38
N ASN A 70 0.45 7.87 -3.30
CA ASN A 70 0.34 7.52 -4.71
C ASN A 70 1.64 6.97 -5.28
N SER A 71 2.80 7.43 -4.80
CA SER A 71 4.08 6.86 -5.20
C SER A 71 4.17 5.37 -4.90
N VAL A 72 3.52 4.92 -3.82
CA VAL A 72 3.49 3.52 -3.44
C VAL A 72 2.42 2.75 -4.21
N PHE A 73 1.23 3.32 -4.38
CA PHE A 73 0.09 2.61 -4.95
C PHE A 73 0.04 2.63 -6.48
N ASN A 74 0.54 3.70 -7.12
CA ASN A 74 0.48 3.82 -8.58
C ASN A 74 1.15 2.64 -9.32
N PRO A 75 2.30 2.10 -8.85
CA PRO A 75 2.90 0.94 -9.52
C PRO A 75 1.99 -0.28 -9.57
N PHE A 76 0.98 -0.33 -8.72
CA PHE A 76 0.02 -1.43 -8.66
C PHE A 76 -1.33 -1.07 -9.30
N GLY A 77 -1.37 0.04 -10.02
CA GLY A 77 -2.60 0.47 -10.69
C GLY A 77 -3.63 1.09 -9.76
N MET A 78 -3.22 1.53 -8.58
CA MET A 78 -4.10 2.13 -7.58
C MET A 78 -3.71 3.56 -7.29
N GLN A 79 -4.64 4.31 -6.73
CA GLN A 79 -4.39 5.68 -6.27
C GLN A 79 -5.28 5.99 -5.08
N VAL A 80 -4.89 7.01 -4.33
CA VAL A 80 -5.69 7.50 -3.21
C VAL A 80 -6.96 8.15 -3.74
N GLY A 81 -8.08 7.84 -3.10
CA GLY A 81 -9.38 8.41 -3.46
C GLY A 81 -10.25 8.55 -2.23
N ILE A 82 -11.43 9.10 -2.44
CA ILE A 82 -12.42 9.34 -1.38
C ILE A 82 -13.50 8.28 -1.49
N VAL A 83 -13.77 7.61 -0.37
CA VAL A 83 -14.83 6.61 -0.29
C VAL A 83 -15.81 7.00 0.80
N PRO A 84 -17.08 6.55 0.69
CA PRO A 84 -18.03 6.76 1.78
C PRO A 84 -17.53 6.14 3.08
N ARG A 85 -17.75 6.85 4.17
CA ARG A 85 -17.40 6.33 5.48
C ARG A 85 -18.43 5.30 5.91
N ASN A 86 -17.95 4.13 6.37
CA ASN A 86 -18.83 3.14 6.96
C ASN A 86 -19.39 3.69 8.28
N SER A 87 -20.70 3.85 8.32
CA SER A 87 -21.35 4.25 9.55
C SER A 87 -21.90 3.01 10.27
N ARG A 88 -21.63 2.94 11.53
CA ARG A 88 -22.17 1.93 12.41
C ARG A 88 -22.62 2.59 13.70
#